data_7d85a861008eb2282cf04caf340e45ac
#
_entry.id   7d85a861008eb2282cf04caf340e45ac
#
_cell.length_a   1.000
_cell.length_b   1.000
_cell.length_c   1.000
_cell.angle_alpha   90.00
_cell.angle_beta   90.00
_cell.angle_gamma   90.00
#
_symmetry.space_group_name_H-M   'P 1'
#
loop_
_entity.id
_entity.type
_entity.pdbx_description
1 polymer ?
#
loop_
_entity_poly.entity_id
_entity_poly.type
_entity_poly.pdbx_seq_one_letter_code
_entity_poly.pdbx_strand_id
1 'polypeptide(L)'
;MTMTTREAFERGTDTFNAQDIDGFAEVLADDAVFTAPGGMQGSGKAACADFYGGWFQAFPDAHVEVHSVHFIDDVAVEEGTFTGTHDGVLYTPTGEIQPTGAAVSLDYIHVLRFRDGKHISFNLMFDRLLMLEQLGLIPAPASAE
;
A
#
# COMPACT_ATOMS: atom_id res chain seq x y z
N MET A 1 25.09 -9.65 1.12
CA MET A 1 24.29 -10.87 1.28
C MET A 1 22.85 -10.58 0.87
N THR A 2 22.29 -11.42 0.01
CA THR A 2 20.94 -11.24 -0.51
C THR A 2 19.90 -11.67 0.54
N MET A 3 18.86 -10.86 0.73
CA MET A 3 17.77 -11.23 1.63
C MET A 3 16.97 -12.39 1.04
N THR A 4 16.38 -13.21 1.91
CA THR A 4 15.36 -14.17 1.50
C THR A 4 14.07 -13.43 1.13
N THR A 5 13.15 -14.11 0.47
CA THR A 5 11.83 -13.55 0.15
C THR A 5 11.10 -13.11 1.42
N ARG A 6 11.13 -13.93 2.47
CA ARG A 6 10.51 -13.57 3.75
C ARG A 6 11.16 -12.34 4.38
N GLU A 7 12.49 -12.28 4.40
CA GLU A 7 13.20 -11.11 4.94
C GLU A 7 12.87 -9.84 4.17
N ALA A 8 12.82 -9.91 2.85
CA ALA A 8 12.45 -8.76 2.01
C ALA A 8 11.01 -8.32 2.27
N PHE A 9 10.08 -9.27 2.43
CA PHE A 9 8.70 -8.97 2.79
C PHE A 9 8.62 -8.26 4.14
N GLU A 10 9.27 -8.81 5.17
CA GLU A 10 9.25 -8.25 6.52
C GLU A 10 9.89 -6.86 6.54
N ARG A 11 11.00 -6.67 5.83
CA ARG A 11 11.66 -5.36 5.72
C ARG A 11 10.74 -4.34 5.05
N GLY A 12 10.01 -4.75 4.00
CA GLY A 12 9.03 -3.88 3.34
C GLY A 12 7.94 -3.42 4.31
N THR A 13 7.38 -4.33 5.11
CA THR A 13 6.37 -4.01 6.11
C THR A 13 6.93 -3.10 7.20
N ASP A 14 8.10 -3.42 7.73
CA ASP A 14 8.70 -2.64 8.81
C ASP A 14 9.03 -1.21 8.36
N THR A 15 9.58 -1.05 7.17
CA THR A 15 9.91 0.28 6.62
C THR A 15 8.65 1.07 6.30
N PHE A 16 7.60 0.41 5.80
CA PHE A 16 6.31 1.07 5.59
C PHE A 16 5.75 1.60 6.91
N ASN A 17 5.71 0.77 7.95
CA ASN A 17 5.18 1.17 9.26
C ASN A 17 6.04 2.22 9.96
N ALA A 18 7.33 2.25 9.66
CA ALA A 18 8.23 3.31 10.14
C ALA A 18 8.16 4.57 9.29
N GLN A 19 7.43 4.53 8.17
CA GLN A 19 7.36 5.60 7.17
C GLN A 19 8.74 5.98 6.63
N ASP A 20 9.60 4.99 6.54
CA ASP A 20 10.96 5.10 6.04
C ASP A 20 10.97 4.77 4.54
N ILE A 21 10.72 5.79 3.71
CA ILE A 21 10.63 5.59 2.26
C ILE A 21 11.99 5.19 1.66
N ASP A 22 13.08 5.68 2.20
CA ASP A 22 14.41 5.31 1.72
C ASP A 22 14.71 3.84 2.02
N GLY A 23 14.41 3.39 3.23
CA GLY A 23 14.54 1.98 3.60
C GLY A 23 13.60 1.07 2.79
N PHE A 24 12.37 1.54 2.52
CA PHE A 24 11.43 0.83 1.66
C PHE A 24 11.99 0.70 0.24
N ALA A 25 12.54 1.78 -0.32
CA ALA A 25 13.11 1.77 -1.66
C ALA A 25 14.28 0.79 -1.80
N GLU A 26 15.03 0.55 -0.74
CA GLU A 26 16.17 -0.39 -0.76
C GLU A 26 15.74 -1.84 -1.06
N VAL A 27 14.49 -2.23 -0.74
CA VAL A 27 13.99 -3.57 -1.01
C VAL A 27 13.26 -3.68 -2.34
N LEU A 28 13.26 -2.62 -3.15
CA LEU A 28 12.66 -2.63 -4.48
C LEU A 28 13.72 -2.94 -5.54
N ALA A 29 13.36 -3.79 -6.50
CA ALA A 29 14.17 -3.96 -7.70
C ALA A 29 14.07 -2.70 -8.58
N ASP A 30 15.09 -2.42 -9.37
CA ASP A 30 15.09 -1.25 -10.26
C ASP A 30 13.94 -1.29 -11.28
N ASP A 31 13.53 -2.49 -11.68
CA ASP A 31 12.44 -2.72 -12.64
C ASP A 31 11.11 -3.09 -11.98
N ALA A 32 10.96 -2.81 -10.68
CA ALA A 32 9.71 -3.11 -9.97
C ALA A 32 8.51 -2.42 -10.61
N VAL A 33 7.35 -3.11 -10.56
CA VAL A 33 6.09 -2.59 -11.09
C VAL A 33 5.00 -2.70 -10.02
N PHE A 34 3.97 -1.85 -10.13
CA PHE A 34 2.82 -1.97 -9.25
C PHE A 34 1.52 -1.79 -10.02
N THR A 35 0.45 -2.39 -9.49
CA THR A 35 -0.94 -2.12 -9.87
C THR A 35 -1.76 -1.92 -8.61
N ALA A 36 -2.77 -1.06 -8.69
CA ALA A 36 -3.63 -0.72 -7.55
C ALA A 36 -5.03 -0.36 -8.04
N PRO A 37 -6.03 -0.33 -7.14
CA PRO A 37 -7.41 0.03 -7.51
C PRO A 37 -7.50 1.40 -8.17
N GLY A 38 -8.46 1.54 -9.08
CA GLY A 38 -8.67 2.75 -9.83
C GLY A 38 -7.85 2.82 -11.11
N GLY A 39 -7.25 1.70 -11.53
CA GLY A 39 -6.41 1.64 -12.72
C GLY A 39 -5.03 2.23 -12.53
N MET A 40 -4.61 2.45 -11.28
CA MET A 40 -3.26 2.95 -11.00
C MET A 40 -2.23 1.88 -11.32
N GLN A 41 -1.17 2.29 -11.99
CA GLN A 41 -0.06 1.40 -12.31
C GLN A 41 1.20 2.23 -12.55
N GLY A 42 2.34 1.62 -12.37
CA GLY A 42 3.62 2.27 -12.63
C GLY A 42 4.73 1.26 -12.77
N SER A 43 5.80 1.69 -13.41
CA SER A 43 6.98 0.88 -13.67
C SER A 43 8.23 1.61 -13.19
N GLY A 44 9.13 0.86 -12.58
CA GLY A 44 10.38 1.36 -12.06
C GLY A 44 10.35 1.61 -10.57
N LYS A 45 11.52 1.55 -9.97
CA LYS A 45 11.71 1.75 -8.53
C LYS A 45 11.13 3.09 -8.05
N ALA A 46 11.41 4.17 -8.79
CA ALA A 46 10.95 5.51 -8.40
C ALA A 46 9.42 5.60 -8.40
N ALA A 47 8.75 5.04 -9.42
CA ALA A 47 7.29 5.04 -9.49
C ALA A 47 6.67 4.25 -8.34
N CYS A 48 7.23 3.10 -8.00
CA CYS A 48 6.76 2.30 -6.88
C CYS A 48 6.97 3.03 -5.54
N ALA A 49 8.14 3.62 -5.34
CA ALA A 49 8.44 4.38 -4.12
C ALA A 49 7.51 5.60 -4.00
N ASP A 50 7.22 6.29 -5.09
CA ASP A 50 6.31 7.44 -5.09
C ASP A 50 4.88 7.01 -4.73
N PHE A 51 4.42 5.88 -5.27
CA PHE A 51 3.08 5.38 -4.96
C PHE A 51 2.95 5.06 -3.47
N TYR A 52 3.87 4.28 -2.92
CA TYR A 52 3.80 3.89 -1.50
C TYR A 52 4.11 5.08 -0.58
N GLY A 53 5.04 5.97 -0.97
CA GLY A 53 5.31 7.19 -0.22
C GLY A 53 4.14 8.17 -0.20
N GLY A 54 3.28 8.11 -1.22
CA GLY A 54 2.06 8.90 -1.28
C GLY A 54 1.09 8.59 -0.14
N TRP A 55 1.07 7.33 0.32
CA TRP A 55 0.26 6.95 1.48
C TRP A 55 0.74 7.63 2.76
N PHE A 56 2.06 7.80 2.93
CA PHE A 56 2.62 8.51 4.08
C PHE A 56 2.28 9.99 4.07
N GLN A 57 2.26 10.61 2.88
CA GLN A 57 1.88 12.02 2.75
C GLN A 57 0.41 12.24 3.07
N ALA A 58 -0.45 11.39 2.54
CA ALA A 58 -1.90 11.50 2.76
C ALA A 58 -2.29 11.12 4.19
N PHE A 59 -1.63 10.11 4.75
CA PHE A 59 -1.89 9.57 6.07
C PHE A 59 -0.59 9.53 6.87
N PRO A 60 -0.25 10.64 7.58
CA PRO A 60 1.02 10.70 8.32
C PRO A 60 1.19 9.62 9.39
N ASP A 61 0.07 9.03 9.84
CA ASP A 61 0.03 7.91 10.79
C ASP A 61 -0.24 6.57 10.11
N ALA A 62 0.01 6.45 8.80
CA ALA A 62 -0.24 5.23 8.03
C ALA A 62 0.41 4.02 8.69
N HIS A 63 -0.38 2.96 8.83
CA HIS A 63 0.05 1.72 9.46
C HIS A 63 -0.65 0.53 8.82
N VAL A 64 0.07 -0.56 8.64
CA VAL A 64 -0.53 -1.83 8.22
C VAL A 64 -0.33 -2.89 9.28
N GLU A 65 -1.38 -3.67 9.50
CA GLU A 65 -1.34 -4.87 10.34
C GLU A 65 -1.52 -6.06 9.42
N VAL A 66 -0.51 -6.91 9.34
CA VAL A 66 -0.56 -8.13 8.53
C VAL A 66 -1.28 -9.21 9.33
N HIS A 67 -2.41 -9.70 8.81
CA HIS A 67 -3.17 -10.77 9.45
C HIS A 67 -2.69 -12.15 9.03
N SER A 68 -2.35 -12.31 7.75
CA SER A 68 -1.79 -13.55 7.24
C SER A 68 -0.90 -13.27 6.04
N VAL A 69 0.13 -14.08 5.88
CA VAL A 69 0.97 -14.08 4.69
C VAL A 69 1.34 -15.53 4.35
N HIS A 70 1.22 -15.87 3.08
CA HIS A 70 1.59 -17.18 2.57
C HIS A 70 2.66 -17.00 1.51
N PHE A 71 3.73 -17.78 1.61
CA PHE A 71 4.82 -17.77 0.66
C PHE A 71 4.76 -19.02 -0.21
N ILE A 72 4.76 -18.81 -1.52
CA ILE A 72 4.80 -19.88 -2.53
C ILE A 72 5.94 -19.54 -3.46
N ASP A 73 7.07 -20.24 -3.33
CA ASP A 73 8.31 -19.89 -4.03
C ASP A 73 8.68 -18.43 -3.74
N ASP A 74 8.80 -17.58 -4.74
CA ASP A 74 9.13 -16.16 -4.60
C ASP A 74 7.89 -15.26 -4.66
N VAL A 75 6.73 -15.79 -4.29
CA VAL A 75 5.47 -15.05 -4.24
C VAL A 75 4.97 -15.00 -2.80
N ALA A 76 4.58 -13.83 -2.33
CA ALA A 76 3.88 -13.66 -1.07
C ALA A 76 2.44 -13.22 -1.33
N VAL A 77 1.48 -13.87 -0.67
CA VAL A 77 0.07 -13.48 -0.68
C VAL A 77 -0.28 -13.00 0.72
N GLU A 78 -0.60 -11.74 0.84
CA GLU A 78 -0.76 -11.05 2.12
C GLU A 78 -2.19 -10.56 2.27
N GLU A 79 -2.75 -10.74 3.48
CA GLU A 79 -3.99 -10.11 3.89
C GLU A 79 -3.71 -9.26 5.12
N GLY A 80 -4.19 -8.02 5.12
CA GLY A 80 -3.96 -7.11 6.23
C GLY A 80 -4.99 -6.00 6.30
N THR A 81 -4.79 -5.08 7.24
CA THR A 81 -5.61 -3.89 7.42
C THR A 81 -4.73 -2.66 7.41
N PHE A 82 -5.09 -1.68 6.60
CA PHE A 82 -4.48 -0.36 6.57
C PHE A 82 -5.31 0.58 7.41
N THR A 83 -4.65 1.35 8.28
CA THR A 83 -5.30 2.41 9.06
C THR A 83 -4.52 3.71 8.91
N GLY A 84 -5.23 4.83 9.02
CA GLY A 84 -4.62 6.14 8.99
C GLY A 84 -5.64 7.24 9.13
N THR A 85 -5.15 8.47 9.38
CA THR A 85 -5.95 9.68 9.42
C THR A 85 -5.58 10.57 8.25
N HIS A 86 -6.58 10.99 7.48
CA HIS A 86 -6.37 11.74 6.25
C HIS A 86 -6.06 13.20 6.53
N ASP A 87 -4.81 13.48 6.85
CA ASP A 87 -4.31 14.81 7.21
C ASP A 87 -3.44 15.46 6.14
N GLY A 88 -3.18 14.79 5.03
CA GLY A 88 -2.42 15.30 3.89
C GLY A 88 -3.15 15.10 2.57
N VAL A 89 -2.62 15.65 1.49
CA VAL A 89 -3.23 15.52 0.16
C VAL A 89 -3.09 14.08 -0.33
N LEU A 90 -4.20 13.50 -0.78
CA LEU A 90 -4.23 12.18 -1.41
C LEU A 90 -4.35 12.34 -2.92
N TYR A 91 -3.39 11.81 -3.66
CA TYR A 91 -3.40 11.82 -5.12
C TYR A 91 -4.11 10.56 -5.64
N THR A 92 -5.12 10.75 -6.48
CA THR A 92 -5.87 9.66 -7.08
C THR A 92 -5.88 9.77 -8.60
N PRO A 93 -6.29 8.71 -9.33
CA PRO A 93 -6.38 8.79 -10.79
C PRO A 93 -7.30 9.89 -11.30
N THR A 94 -8.25 10.35 -10.48
CA THR A 94 -9.22 11.37 -10.85
C THR A 94 -8.90 12.75 -10.28
N GLY A 95 -7.75 12.90 -9.63
CA GLY A 95 -7.30 14.18 -9.09
C GLY A 95 -6.87 14.11 -7.63
N GLU A 96 -6.64 15.29 -7.05
CA GLU A 96 -6.23 15.42 -5.67
C GLU A 96 -7.44 15.47 -4.74
N ILE A 97 -7.31 14.83 -3.58
CA ILE A 97 -8.28 14.93 -2.48
C ILE A 97 -7.61 15.69 -1.35
N GLN A 98 -8.15 16.84 -1.01
CA GLN A 98 -7.64 17.66 0.09
C GLN A 98 -7.88 16.95 1.44
N PRO A 99 -7.08 17.22 2.47
CA PRO A 99 -7.23 16.58 3.77
C PRO A 99 -8.65 16.69 4.31
N THR A 100 -9.24 15.56 4.68
CA THR A 100 -10.59 15.51 5.27
C THR A 100 -10.57 15.39 6.79
N GLY A 101 -9.43 15.00 7.38
CA GLY A 101 -9.32 14.70 8.80
C GLY A 101 -9.98 13.39 9.21
N ALA A 102 -10.53 12.64 8.26
CA ALA A 102 -11.24 11.39 8.55
C ALA A 102 -10.26 10.23 8.79
N ALA A 103 -10.62 9.36 9.72
CA ALA A 103 -9.89 8.11 9.93
C ALA A 103 -10.40 7.04 8.98
N VAL A 104 -9.48 6.25 8.41
CA VAL A 104 -9.84 5.12 7.56
C VAL A 104 -9.32 3.81 8.15
N SER A 105 -10.04 2.74 7.87
CA SER A 105 -9.64 1.37 8.20
C SER A 105 -10.07 0.49 7.03
N LEU A 106 -9.11 -0.03 6.28
CA LEU A 106 -9.35 -0.72 5.02
C LEU A 106 -8.64 -2.06 5.02
N ASP A 107 -9.40 -3.12 4.83
CA ASP A 107 -8.80 -4.43 4.58
C ASP A 107 -8.23 -4.44 3.15
N TYR A 108 -7.08 -5.07 3.00
CA TYR A 108 -6.42 -5.17 1.71
C TYR A 108 -5.86 -6.57 1.47
N ILE A 109 -5.66 -6.88 0.20
CA ILE A 109 -4.97 -8.08 -0.26
C ILE A 109 -3.82 -7.61 -1.15
N HIS A 110 -2.67 -8.22 -0.98
CA HIS A 110 -1.46 -7.88 -1.71
C HIS A 110 -0.85 -9.16 -2.26
N VAL A 111 -0.62 -9.21 -3.57
CA VAL A 111 0.18 -10.26 -4.17
C VAL A 111 1.52 -9.64 -4.54
N LEU A 112 2.58 -10.13 -3.94
CA LEU A 112 3.93 -9.60 -4.06
C LEU A 112 4.82 -10.65 -4.71
N ARG A 113 5.63 -10.23 -5.68
CA ARG A 113 6.61 -11.10 -6.32
C ARG A 113 8.00 -10.57 -6.07
N PHE A 114 8.94 -11.49 -5.91
CA PHE A 114 10.31 -11.18 -5.51
C PHE A 114 11.31 -11.83 -6.48
N ARG A 115 12.49 -11.22 -6.57
CA ARG A 115 13.64 -11.76 -7.28
C ARG A 115 14.88 -11.34 -6.53
N ASP A 116 15.70 -12.31 -6.12
CA ASP A 116 16.96 -12.08 -5.42
C ASP A 116 16.78 -11.16 -4.17
N GLY A 117 15.71 -11.41 -3.40
CA GLY A 117 15.44 -10.64 -2.17
C GLY A 117 14.97 -9.22 -2.42
N LYS A 118 14.46 -8.92 -3.62
CA LYS A 118 13.89 -7.60 -3.97
C LYS A 118 12.46 -7.78 -4.46
N HIS A 119 11.59 -6.82 -4.12
CA HIS A 119 10.26 -6.77 -4.69
C HIS A 119 10.34 -6.42 -6.17
N ILE A 120 9.73 -7.23 -7.02
CA ILE A 120 9.65 -6.95 -8.46
C ILE A 120 8.22 -6.63 -8.91
N SER A 121 7.21 -6.96 -8.10
CA SER A 121 5.82 -6.71 -8.47
C SER A 121 4.96 -6.58 -7.22
N PHE A 122 4.12 -5.56 -7.23
CA PHE A 122 3.10 -5.32 -6.22
C PHE A 122 1.75 -5.32 -6.92
N ASN A 123 0.84 -6.19 -6.51
CA ASN A 123 -0.55 -6.15 -6.95
C ASN A 123 -1.41 -5.92 -5.70
N LEU A 124 -1.86 -4.68 -5.53
CA LEU A 124 -2.62 -4.24 -4.35
C LEU A 124 -4.10 -4.18 -4.68
N MET A 125 -4.93 -4.76 -3.82
CA MET A 125 -6.38 -4.70 -3.93
C MET A 125 -6.99 -4.28 -2.61
N PHE A 126 -7.84 -3.27 -2.66
CA PHE A 126 -8.69 -2.85 -1.54
C PHE A 126 -9.97 -2.22 -2.10
N ASP A 127 -10.95 -2.04 -1.25
CA ASP A 127 -12.23 -1.43 -1.64
C ASP A 127 -12.10 0.09 -1.67
N ARG A 128 -11.85 0.62 -2.85
CA ARG A 128 -11.68 2.06 -3.05
C ARG A 128 -12.97 2.84 -2.77
N LEU A 129 -14.13 2.24 -3.07
CA LEU A 129 -15.42 2.86 -2.77
C LEU A 129 -15.60 3.04 -1.26
N LEU A 130 -15.27 2.02 -0.49
CA LEU A 130 -15.31 2.09 0.97
C LEU A 130 -14.39 3.19 1.50
N MET A 131 -13.21 3.33 0.92
CA MET A 131 -12.30 4.42 1.30
C MET A 131 -12.94 5.79 1.09
N LEU A 132 -13.57 6.01 -0.07
CA LEU A 132 -14.24 7.28 -0.36
C LEU A 132 -15.41 7.54 0.59
N GLU A 133 -16.15 6.50 0.97
CA GLU A 133 -17.22 6.59 1.96
C GLU A 133 -16.66 6.99 3.33
N GLN A 134 -15.59 6.34 3.78
CA GLN A 134 -14.95 6.66 5.06
C GLN A 134 -14.36 8.07 5.09
N LEU A 135 -13.89 8.56 3.95
CA LEU A 135 -13.40 9.93 3.82
C LEU A 135 -14.55 10.96 3.77
N GLY A 136 -15.79 10.50 3.68
CA GLY A 136 -16.96 11.39 3.62
C GLY A 136 -17.17 12.03 2.26
N LEU A 137 -16.56 11.50 1.21
CA LEU A 137 -16.64 12.08 -0.15
C LEU A 137 -17.81 11.56 -0.96
N ILE A 138 -18.38 10.44 -0.55
CA ILE A 138 -19.59 9.87 -1.12
C ILE A 138 -20.46 9.38 0.05
N PRO A 139 -21.80 9.31 -0.14
CA PRO A 139 -22.69 8.82 0.90
C PRO A 139 -22.39 7.36 1.25
N ALA A 140 -22.34 7.05 2.56
CA ALA A 140 -22.26 5.68 3.02
C ALA A 140 -23.58 4.95 2.68
N PRO A 141 -23.54 3.61 2.48
CA PRO A 141 -24.75 2.84 2.26
C PRO A 141 -25.73 3.02 3.43
N ALA A 142 -27.03 3.05 3.13
CA ALA A 142 -28.03 3.02 4.17
C ALA A 142 -27.89 1.73 4.97
N SER A 143 -27.94 1.85 6.32
CA SER A 143 -27.92 0.66 7.16
C SER A 143 -29.19 -0.15 6.92
N ALA A 144 -29.02 -1.46 6.71
CA ALA A 144 -30.14 -2.38 6.63
C ALA A 144 -30.70 -2.60 8.03
N GLU A 145 -31.90 -2.11 8.27
CA GLU A 145 -32.62 -2.34 9.53
C GLU A 145 -33.79 -3.27 9.30
#